data_df977944c0c964ab7fd23863a664905e
#
_entry.id   df977944c0c964ab7fd23863a664905e
#
_cell.length_a   1.000
_cell.length_b   1.000
_cell.length_c   1.000
_cell.angle_alpha   90.00
_cell.angle_beta   90.00
_cell.angle_gamma   90.00
#
_symmetry.space_group_name_H-M   'P 1'
#
loop_
_entity.id
_entity.type
_entity.pdbx_description
1 polymer ?
#
loop_
_entity_poly.entity_id
_entity_poly.type
_entity_poly.pdbx_seq_one_letter_code
_entity_poly.pdbx_strand_id
1 'polypeptide(L)'
;MNKNKIPTFNASFDFRVVLKILQKTLWIAILIMIFALIGGFLYHRYTVPVFEARSIMQVKEENKTREYLGIEAGFSESDLNSVIELIKSNTFIKECLVDLPLDVSYYKRGTFISTELYRQSPFIVYVNVNNPAILDNKIDISFIKDKYRISYEIGNEDYEYILSPEDWHSIFGGEIFVHYESPKTIRVEQEN
;
A
#
# COMPACT_ATOMS: atom_id res chain seq x y z
N MET A 1 64.46 46.78 4.01
CA MET A 1 63.04 46.86 4.50
C MET A 1 62.13 46.40 3.38
N ASN A 2 61.73 45.12 3.46
CA ASN A 2 60.86 44.50 2.45
C ASN A 2 59.39 44.68 2.89
N LYS A 3 58.63 45.56 2.24
CA LYS A 3 57.23 45.74 2.50
C LYS A 3 56.45 44.58 1.82
N ASN A 4 56.02 43.64 2.62
CA ASN A 4 55.02 42.64 2.20
C ASN A 4 53.75 43.38 1.78
N LYS A 5 53.52 43.49 0.47
CA LYS A 5 52.21 43.91 -0.07
C LYS A 5 51.21 42.83 0.18
N ILE A 6 50.32 43.06 1.11
CA ILE A 6 49.12 42.24 1.28
C ILE A 6 48.30 42.33 0.00
N PRO A 7 47.98 41.22 -0.69
CA PRO A 7 47.17 41.31 -1.88
C PRO A 7 45.77 41.80 -1.47
N THR A 8 45.44 43.01 -1.91
CA THR A 8 44.09 43.53 -1.79
C THR A 8 43.16 42.74 -2.67
N PHE A 9 42.18 42.10 -2.08
CA PHE A 9 41.15 41.26 -2.71
C PHE A 9 40.17 42.06 -3.58
N ASN A 10 40.60 43.16 -4.16
CA ASN A 10 39.79 44.04 -4.98
C ASN A 10 40.41 44.17 -6.40
N ALA A 11 40.78 43.01 -6.99
CA ALA A 11 41.01 42.95 -8.42
C ALA A 11 39.62 42.86 -9.08
N SER A 12 39.31 43.88 -9.85
CA SER A 12 38.14 44.02 -10.73
C SER A 12 37.48 42.69 -11.05
N PHE A 13 36.27 42.51 -10.52
CA PHE A 13 35.43 41.35 -10.77
C PHE A 13 35.11 41.33 -12.27
N ASP A 14 35.94 40.59 -13.03
CA ASP A 14 35.83 40.57 -14.48
C ASP A 14 34.68 39.63 -14.86
N PHE A 15 33.52 40.22 -15.07
CA PHE A 15 32.25 39.52 -15.41
C PHE A 15 32.44 38.61 -16.62
N ARG A 16 33.39 38.88 -17.52
CA ARG A 16 33.70 38.03 -18.67
C ARG A 16 34.35 36.71 -18.27
N VAL A 17 35.18 36.72 -17.23
CA VAL A 17 35.84 35.52 -16.71
C VAL A 17 34.79 34.62 -16.06
N VAL A 18 33.88 35.20 -15.26
CA VAL A 18 32.75 34.45 -14.64
C VAL A 18 31.84 33.85 -15.69
N LEU A 19 31.51 34.61 -16.74
CA LEU A 19 30.68 34.11 -17.83
C LEU A 19 31.33 32.93 -18.56
N LYS A 20 32.67 33.00 -18.79
CA LYS A 20 33.44 31.95 -19.46
C LYS A 20 33.54 30.66 -18.62
N ILE A 21 33.70 30.81 -17.31
CA ILE A 21 33.69 29.71 -16.37
C ILE A 21 32.26 29.09 -16.31
N LEU A 22 31.23 29.94 -16.26
CA LEU A 22 29.87 29.50 -16.25
C LEU A 22 29.52 28.70 -17.51
N GLN A 23 29.88 29.19 -18.69
CA GLN A 23 29.66 28.45 -19.94
C GLN A 23 30.38 27.09 -19.96
N LYS A 24 31.62 27.01 -19.46
CA LYS A 24 32.37 25.75 -19.39
C LYS A 24 31.76 24.75 -18.41
N THR A 25 31.19 25.25 -17.29
CA THR A 25 30.56 24.43 -16.23
C THR A 25 29.12 24.07 -16.57
N LEU A 26 28.47 24.82 -17.46
CA LEU A 26 27.06 24.69 -17.80
C LEU A 26 26.73 23.29 -18.35
N TRP A 27 27.63 22.69 -19.13
CA TRP A 27 27.45 21.32 -19.64
C TRP A 27 27.43 20.28 -18.52
N ILE A 28 28.28 20.44 -17.51
CA ILE A 28 28.32 19.55 -16.34
C ILE A 28 27.04 19.74 -15.51
N ALA A 29 26.60 20.98 -15.33
CA ALA A 29 25.39 21.29 -14.60
C ALA A 29 24.13 20.70 -15.29
N ILE A 30 24.05 20.79 -16.63
CA ILE A 30 22.95 20.19 -17.40
C ILE A 30 22.97 18.69 -17.25
N LEU A 31 24.15 18.06 -17.33
CA LEU A 31 24.30 16.61 -17.19
C LEU A 31 23.83 16.13 -15.81
N ILE A 32 24.24 16.82 -14.73
CA ILE A 32 23.79 16.52 -13.36
C ILE A 32 22.28 16.68 -13.25
N MET A 33 21.73 17.74 -13.83
CA MET A 33 20.28 18.00 -13.81
C MET A 33 19.50 16.89 -14.52
N ILE A 34 19.98 16.39 -15.67
CA ILE A 34 19.37 15.27 -16.38
C ILE A 34 19.40 14.00 -15.53
N PHE A 35 20.55 13.68 -14.91
CA PHE A 35 20.62 12.53 -14.00
C PHE A 35 19.69 12.65 -12.79
N ALA A 36 19.58 13.84 -12.22
CA ALA A 36 18.67 14.09 -11.10
C ALA A 36 17.20 13.90 -11.51
N LEU A 37 16.80 14.38 -12.70
CA LEU A 37 15.45 14.20 -13.23
C LEU A 37 15.14 12.71 -13.50
N ILE A 38 16.07 11.99 -14.12
CA ILE A 38 15.93 10.56 -14.38
C ILE A 38 15.81 9.80 -13.04
N GLY A 39 16.68 10.08 -12.09
CA GLY A 39 16.66 9.47 -10.75
C GLY A 39 15.34 9.76 -10.01
N GLY A 40 14.87 11.01 -10.04
CA GLY A 40 13.59 11.40 -9.44
C GLY A 40 12.40 10.73 -10.10
N PHE A 41 12.41 10.62 -11.43
CA PHE A 41 11.36 9.93 -12.18
C PHE A 41 11.33 8.43 -11.84
N LEU A 42 12.48 7.76 -11.82
CA LEU A 42 12.60 6.36 -11.43
C LEU A 42 12.14 6.14 -9.98
N TYR A 43 12.59 6.99 -9.07
CA TYR A 43 12.16 6.92 -7.67
C TYR A 43 10.64 7.03 -7.54
N HIS A 44 10.03 8.04 -8.17
CA HIS A 44 8.58 8.22 -8.11
C HIS A 44 7.82 7.06 -8.77
N ARG A 45 8.34 6.51 -9.85
CA ARG A 45 7.72 5.40 -10.60
C ARG A 45 7.76 4.07 -9.84
N TYR A 46 8.83 3.83 -9.07
CA TYR A 46 9.07 2.55 -8.40
C TYR A 46 8.81 2.59 -6.89
N THR A 47 8.46 3.74 -6.33
CA THR A 47 8.08 3.81 -4.90
C THR A 47 6.62 3.45 -4.74
N VAL A 48 6.35 2.45 -3.90
CA VAL A 48 4.98 2.06 -3.54
C VAL A 48 4.39 3.16 -2.66
N PRO A 49 3.19 3.70 -2.98
CA PRO A 49 2.53 4.68 -2.13
C PRO A 49 2.16 4.05 -0.79
N VAL A 50 2.58 4.68 0.30
CA VAL A 50 2.19 4.30 1.66
C VAL A 50 0.99 5.15 2.06
N PHE A 51 -0.11 4.51 2.40
CA PHE A 51 -1.33 5.18 2.86
C PHE A 51 -1.37 5.14 4.39
N GLU A 52 -1.63 6.29 5.00
CA GLU A 52 -1.89 6.41 6.44
C GLU A 52 -3.36 6.74 6.65
N ALA A 53 -4.07 5.92 7.41
CA ALA A 53 -5.44 6.20 7.82
C ALA A 53 -5.44 6.65 9.28
N ARG A 54 -6.12 7.77 9.56
CA ARG A 54 -6.34 8.28 10.91
C ARG A 54 -7.82 8.38 11.17
N SER A 55 -8.25 7.87 12.31
CA SER A 55 -9.63 7.98 12.77
C SER A 55 -9.66 8.71 14.11
N ILE A 56 -10.61 9.62 14.26
CA ILE A 56 -10.89 10.30 15.53
C ILE A 56 -12.25 9.79 16.02
N MET A 57 -12.26 9.18 17.17
CA MET A 57 -13.50 8.71 17.81
C MET A 57 -13.87 9.68 18.91
N GLN A 58 -15.10 10.19 18.86
CA GLN A 58 -15.70 10.96 19.94
C GLN A 58 -16.57 10.02 20.79
N VAL A 59 -16.20 9.87 22.04
CA VAL A 59 -17.01 9.10 23.00
C VAL A 59 -17.94 10.08 23.70
N LYS A 60 -19.26 9.88 23.52
CA LYS A 60 -20.29 10.63 24.22
C LYS A 60 -20.99 9.69 25.17
N GLU A 61 -20.90 9.99 26.45
CA GLU A 61 -21.65 9.26 27.46
C GLU A 61 -23.05 9.85 27.60
N GLU A 62 -24.08 9.07 27.29
CA GLU A 62 -25.45 9.45 27.45
C GLU A 62 -25.95 8.96 28.82
N ASN A 63 -25.56 9.63 29.90
CA ASN A 63 -26.00 9.31 31.26
C ASN A 63 -27.32 9.92 31.56
N LYS A 64 -28.42 9.36 30.98
CA LYS A 64 -29.82 9.77 31.27
C LYS A 64 -30.16 9.69 32.76
N THR A 65 -29.58 8.74 33.47
CA THR A 65 -29.82 8.55 34.91
C THR A 65 -29.21 9.66 35.78
N ARG A 66 -28.08 10.23 35.38
CA ARG A 66 -27.41 11.32 36.11
C ARG A 66 -28.04 12.67 35.87
N GLU A 67 -28.63 12.88 34.68
CA GLU A 67 -29.39 14.09 34.35
C GLU A 67 -30.65 14.24 35.25
N TYR A 68 -31.29 13.14 35.60
CA TYR A 68 -32.41 13.13 36.55
C TYR A 68 -31.98 13.44 38.00
N LEU A 69 -30.71 13.23 38.33
CA LEU A 69 -30.18 13.46 39.69
C LEU A 69 -29.50 14.83 39.86
N GLY A 70 -29.48 15.67 38.79
CA GLY A 70 -28.91 17.00 38.84
C GLY A 70 -27.37 17.02 39.13
N ILE A 71 -26.69 15.91 38.88
CA ILE A 71 -25.23 15.81 39.05
C ILE A 71 -24.58 16.24 37.75
N GLU A 72 -23.85 17.35 37.74
CA GLU A 72 -23.02 17.75 36.59
C GLU A 72 -22.04 16.62 36.29
N ALA A 73 -22.27 15.90 35.19
CA ALA A 73 -21.42 14.83 34.74
C ALA A 73 -20.19 15.40 34.00
N GLY A 74 -19.16 15.67 34.75
CA GLY A 74 -17.82 15.76 34.16
C GLY A 74 -17.34 14.35 33.80
N PHE A 75 -16.81 14.17 32.60
CA PHE A 75 -16.06 12.96 32.27
C PHE A 75 -14.99 12.76 33.33
N SER A 76 -15.06 11.65 34.05
CA SER A 76 -13.96 11.24 34.92
C SER A 76 -12.84 10.65 34.05
N GLU A 77 -11.62 10.97 34.33
CA GLU A 77 -10.45 10.44 33.64
C GLU A 77 -10.40 8.90 33.69
N SER A 78 -11.01 8.30 34.73
CA SER A 78 -11.16 6.87 34.89
C SER A 78 -12.15 6.26 33.88
N ASP A 79 -13.21 6.98 33.51
CA ASP A 79 -14.21 6.48 32.55
C ASP A 79 -13.63 6.45 31.15
N LEU A 80 -12.85 7.48 30.79
CA LEU A 80 -12.14 7.54 29.53
C LEU A 80 -11.10 6.42 29.40
N ASN A 81 -10.33 6.16 30.45
CA ASN A 81 -9.33 5.09 30.44
C ASN A 81 -9.99 3.72 30.29
N SER A 82 -11.12 3.47 30.92
CA SER A 82 -11.88 2.23 30.78
C SER A 82 -12.37 2.00 29.34
N VAL A 83 -12.83 3.05 28.65
CA VAL A 83 -13.22 2.97 27.24
C VAL A 83 -12.02 2.71 26.35
N ILE A 84 -10.88 3.34 26.62
CA ILE A 84 -9.62 3.10 25.87
C ILE A 84 -9.15 1.66 26.04
N GLU A 85 -9.22 1.11 27.27
CA GLU A 85 -8.87 -0.29 27.53
C GLU A 85 -9.82 -1.27 26.81
N LEU A 86 -11.11 -0.97 26.78
CA LEU A 86 -12.09 -1.77 26.05
C LEU A 86 -11.78 -1.81 24.55
N ILE A 87 -11.51 -0.65 23.95
CA ILE A 87 -11.15 -0.55 22.52
C ILE A 87 -9.86 -1.29 22.20
N LYS A 88 -8.89 -1.28 23.14
CA LYS A 88 -7.63 -2.00 23.01
C LYS A 88 -7.73 -3.49 23.32
N SER A 89 -8.86 -3.95 23.83
CA SER A 89 -9.03 -5.35 24.20
C SER A 89 -9.00 -6.26 22.96
N ASN A 90 -8.34 -7.41 23.09
CA ASN A 90 -8.27 -8.41 22.03
C ASN A 90 -9.67 -8.89 21.56
N THR A 91 -10.63 -8.93 22.48
CA THR A 91 -12.00 -9.35 22.18
C THR A 91 -12.68 -8.35 21.26
N PHE A 92 -12.63 -7.06 21.60
CA PHE A 92 -13.21 -6.00 20.77
C PHE A 92 -12.55 -5.94 19.38
N ILE A 93 -11.20 -6.03 19.32
CA ILE A 93 -10.48 -6.04 18.04
C ILE A 93 -10.91 -7.26 17.19
N LYS A 94 -11.02 -8.43 17.78
CA LYS A 94 -11.46 -9.63 17.07
C LYS A 94 -12.87 -9.48 16.50
N GLU A 95 -13.82 -8.96 17.28
CA GLU A 95 -15.18 -8.70 16.80
C GLU A 95 -15.20 -7.72 15.64
N CYS A 96 -14.41 -6.63 15.71
CA CYS A 96 -14.30 -5.68 14.61
C CYS A 96 -13.65 -6.28 13.35
N LEU A 97 -12.73 -7.25 13.50
CA LEU A 97 -12.04 -7.89 12.39
C LEU A 97 -12.91 -8.94 11.68
N VAL A 98 -13.86 -9.57 12.39
CA VAL A 98 -14.76 -10.58 11.79
C VAL A 98 -15.61 -10.01 10.65
N ASP A 99 -15.99 -8.75 10.74
CA ASP A 99 -16.79 -8.07 9.72
C ASP A 99 -15.96 -7.56 8.52
N LEU A 100 -14.64 -7.70 8.59
CA LEU A 100 -13.75 -7.25 7.50
C LEU A 100 -13.36 -8.43 6.62
N PRO A 101 -13.41 -8.30 5.28
CA PRO A 101 -12.98 -9.33 4.34
C PRO A 101 -11.44 -9.38 4.29
N LEU A 102 -10.83 -9.92 5.34
CA LEU A 102 -9.36 -10.03 5.47
C LEU A 102 -8.82 -11.42 5.12
N ASP A 103 -9.70 -12.36 4.77
CA ASP A 103 -9.32 -13.74 4.48
C ASP A 103 -8.44 -13.86 3.23
N VAL A 104 -8.62 -12.95 2.26
CA VAL A 104 -7.88 -12.94 1.01
C VAL A 104 -7.31 -11.57 0.72
N SER A 105 -5.99 -11.49 0.56
CA SER A 105 -5.30 -10.26 0.12
C SER A 105 -5.05 -10.31 -1.38
N TYR A 106 -5.42 -9.25 -2.08
CA TYR A 106 -5.31 -9.15 -3.54
C TYR A 106 -4.11 -8.32 -3.95
N TYR A 107 -3.28 -8.86 -4.86
CA TYR A 107 -2.12 -8.18 -5.38
C TYR A 107 -2.15 -8.14 -6.91
N LYS A 108 -1.95 -6.96 -7.47
CA LYS A 108 -1.71 -6.82 -8.90
C LYS A 108 -0.22 -7.03 -9.18
N ARG A 109 0.10 -8.03 -10.00
CA ARG A 109 1.47 -8.25 -10.45
C ARG A 109 1.87 -7.17 -11.43
N GLY A 110 2.85 -6.36 -11.09
CA GLY A 110 3.50 -5.43 -12.00
C GLY A 110 4.83 -6.00 -12.49
N THR A 111 5.43 -5.39 -13.52
CA THR A 111 6.72 -5.84 -14.09
C THR A 111 7.84 -5.85 -13.05
N PHE A 112 7.85 -4.92 -12.10
CA PHE A 112 8.90 -4.81 -11.08
C PHE A 112 8.37 -4.83 -9.65
N ILE A 113 7.13 -4.41 -9.43
CA ILE A 113 6.56 -4.25 -8.09
C ILE A 113 5.14 -4.80 -8.12
N SER A 114 4.79 -5.63 -7.13
CA SER A 114 3.42 -6.04 -6.87
C SER A 114 2.75 -5.01 -5.96
N THR A 115 1.55 -4.58 -6.32
CA THR A 115 0.78 -3.58 -5.56
C THR A 115 -0.47 -4.23 -5.00
N GLU A 116 -0.72 -4.05 -3.72
CA GLU A 116 -1.95 -4.52 -3.07
C GLU A 116 -3.16 -3.72 -3.56
N LEU A 117 -4.22 -4.40 -3.95
CA LEU A 117 -5.45 -3.80 -4.48
C LEU A 117 -6.48 -3.53 -3.40
N TYR A 118 -6.36 -4.18 -2.23
CA TYR A 118 -7.33 -4.11 -1.16
C TYR A 118 -8.78 -4.29 -1.68
N ARG A 119 -9.65 -3.26 -1.62
CA ARG A 119 -11.03 -3.30 -2.11
C ARG A 119 -11.19 -2.97 -3.60
N GLN A 120 -10.11 -2.75 -4.33
CA GLN A 120 -10.15 -2.40 -5.77
C GLN A 120 -9.94 -3.61 -6.68
N SER A 121 -10.05 -4.82 -6.15
CA SER A 121 -10.00 -6.03 -6.97
C SER A 121 -11.22 -6.10 -7.89
N PRO A 122 -11.06 -6.44 -9.18
CA PRO A 122 -12.15 -6.63 -10.12
C PRO A 122 -12.92 -7.94 -9.90
N PHE A 123 -12.49 -8.77 -8.96
CA PHE A 123 -13.10 -10.05 -8.59
C PHE A 123 -12.98 -10.27 -7.09
N ILE A 124 -13.91 -11.04 -6.57
CA ILE A 124 -13.94 -11.46 -5.17
C ILE A 124 -13.72 -12.97 -5.12
N VAL A 125 -12.83 -13.42 -4.25
CA VAL A 125 -12.53 -14.84 -4.04
C VAL A 125 -13.06 -15.24 -2.67
N TYR A 126 -13.88 -16.27 -2.65
CA TYR A 126 -14.28 -16.94 -1.43
C TYR A 126 -13.52 -18.27 -1.34
N VAL A 127 -12.96 -18.55 -0.19
CA VAL A 127 -12.17 -19.76 0.05
C VAL A 127 -12.74 -20.48 1.27
N ASN A 128 -13.00 -21.77 1.10
CA ASN A 128 -13.30 -22.66 2.21
C ASN A 128 -12.08 -23.56 2.44
N VAL A 129 -11.31 -23.26 3.48
CA VAL A 129 -10.02 -23.93 3.73
C VAL A 129 -10.24 -25.26 4.46
N ASN A 130 -9.85 -26.37 3.84
CA ASN A 130 -9.87 -27.70 4.43
C ASN A 130 -8.50 -28.14 4.94
N ASN A 131 -7.42 -27.60 4.36
CA ASN A 131 -6.05 -27.90 4.76
C ASN A 131 -5.31 -26.59 5.05
N PRO A 132 -4.80 -26.40 6.29
CA PRO A 132 -4.07 -25.18 6.65
C PRO A 132 -2.78 -24.95 5.85
N ALA A 133 -2.29 -25.92 5.12
CA ALA A 133 -1.11 -25.78 4.26
C ALA A 133 -1.29 -24.77 3.12
N ILE A 134 -2.54 -24.41 2.77
CA ILE A 134 -2.83 -23.38 1.76
C ILE A 134 -2.75 -21.95 2.33
N LEU A 135 -2.83 -21.80 3.65
CA LEU A 135 -2.74 -20.49 4.31
C LEU A 135 -1.36 -19.88 4.10
N ASP A 136 -1.33 -18.56 3.98
CA ASP A 136 -0.13 -17.75 3.71
C ASP A 136 0.58 -18.08 2.40
N ASN A 137 -0.02 -18.91 1.54
CA ASN A 137 0.52 -19.21 0.22
C ASN A 137 0.05 -18.18 -0.81
N LYS A 138 0.95 -17.92 -1.75
CA LYS A 138 0.65 -17.05 -2.88
C LYS A 138 -0.03 -17.86 -3.98
N ILE A 139 -1.22 -17.40 -4.36
CA ILE A 139 -2.01 -18.01 -5.43
C ILE A 139 -2.03 -17.03 -6.61
N ASP A 140 -1.46 -17.43 -7.73
CA ASP A 140 -1.49 -16.65 -8.96
C ASP A 140 -2.79 -16.99 -9.74
N ILE A 141 -3.59 -15.96 -10.03
CA ILE A 141 -4.83 -16.09 -10.80
C ILE A 141 -4.66 -15.33 -12.13
N SER A 142 -4.82 -16.04 -13.23
CA SER A 142 -4.79 -15.46 -14.57
C SER A 142 -6.07 -15.79 -15.34
N PHE A 143 -6.60 -14.81 -16.08
CA PHE A 143 -7.86 -14.95 -16.81
C PHE A 143 -7.60 -15.36 -18.27
N ILE A 144 -8.28 -16.39 -18.73
CA ILE A 144 -8.16 -16.95 -20.07
C ILE A 144 -9.56 -17.00 -20.69
N LYS A 145 -9.94 -15.96 -21.45
CA LYS A 145 -11.29 -15.83 -22.04
C LYS A 145 -12.38 -15.94 -20.97
N ASP A 146 -13.15 -17.04 -20.97
CA ASP A 146 -14.27 -17.29 -20.05
C ASP A 146 -13.88 -18.16 -18.87
N LYS A 147 -12.60 -18.46 -18.70
CA LYS A 147 -12.08 -19.29 -17.62
C LYS A 147 -10.96 -18.55 -16.89
N TYR A 148 -10.62 -19.03 -15.71
CA TYR A 148 -9.44 -18.58 -15.01
C TYR A 148 -8.52 -19.76 -14.67
N ARG A 149 -7.23 -19.47 -14.69
CA ARG A 149 -6.18 -20.40 -14.28
C ARG A 149 -5.71 -20.00 -12.90
N ILE A 150 -5.67 -20.96 -12.01
CA ILE A 150 -5.07 -20.85 -10.69
C ILE A 150 -3.77 -21.64 -10.70
N SER A 151 -2.69 -21.03 -10.24
CA SER A 151 -1.43 -21.72 -10.00
C SER A 151 -0.84 -21.32 -8.65
N TYR A 152 -0.39 -22.30 -7.90
CA TYR A 152 0.25 -22.11 -6.60
C TYR A 152 1.15 -23.30 -6.27
N GLU A 153 2.12 -23.06 -5.38
CA GLU A 153 3.08 -24.04 -4.90
C GLU A 153 2.84 -24.33 -3.42
N ILE A 154 2.74 -25.60 -3.05
CA ILE A 154 2.70 -26.02 -1.64
C ILE A 154 3.83 -27.00 -1.39
N GLY A 155 4.79 -26.61 -0.56
CA GLY A 155 6.00 -27.38 -0.33
C GLY A 155 6.89 -27.39 -1.58
N ASN A 156 6.96 -28.53 -2.28
CA ASN A 156 7.74 -28.71 -3.53
C ASN A 156 6.84 -29.15 -4.69
N GLU A 157 5.52 -29.04 -4.54
CA GLU A 157 4.55 -29.46 -5.55
C GLU A 157 3.81 -28.27 -6.14
N ASP A 158 3.79 -28.20 -7.48
CA ASP A 158 3.06 -27.18 -8.23
C ASP A 158 1.65 -27.69 -8.53
N TYR A 159 0.67 -26.85 -8.22
CA TYR A 159 -0.73 -27.10 -8.51
C TYR A 159 -1.24 -26.10 -9.54
N GLU A 160 -1.86 -26.60 -10.61
CA GLU A 160 -2.47 -25.81 -11.67
C GLU A 160 -3.88 -26.30 -11.97
N TYR A 161 -4.85 -25.39 -11.97
CA TYR A 161 -6.25 -25.67 -12.27
C TYR A 161 -6.79 -24.65 -13.27
N ILE A 162 -7.60 -25.12 -14.23
CA ILE A 162 -8.34 -24.26 -15.14
C ILE A 162 -9.83 -24.40 -14.83
N LEU A 163 -10.42 -23.35 -14.29
CA LEU A 163 -11.73 -23.37 -13.66
C LEU A 163 -12.67 -22.36 -14.33
N SER A 164 -13.97 -22.56 -14.19
CA SER A 164 -15.00 -21.62 -14.62
C SER A 164 -15.35 -20.64 -13.48
N PRO A 165 -15.62 -19.37 -13.77
CA PRO A 165 -16.11 -18.44 -12.75
C PRO A 165 -17.54 -18.81 -12.32
N GLU A 166 -17.97 -18.25 -11.19
CA GLU A 166 -19.32 -18.35 -10.61
C GLU A 166 -19.70 -19.79 -10.14
N ASP A 167 -18.73 -20.69 -10.02
CA ASP A 167 -18.91 -22.04 -9.49
C ASP A 167 -17.92 -22.34 -8.38
N TRP A 168 -18.31 -23.20 -7.45
CA TRP A 168 -17.41 -23.76 -6.45
C TRP A 168 -16.56 -24.88 -7.03
N HIS A 169 -15.27 -24.78 -6.85
CA HIS A 169 -14.31 -25.76 -7.33
C HIS A 169 -13.45 -26.30 -6.21
N SER A 170 -13.33 -27.61 -6.15
CA SER A 170 -12.41 -28.26 -5.22
C SER A 170 -10.99 -28.21 -5.76
N ILE A 171 -10.09 -27.67 -4.94
CA ILE A 171 -8.65 -27.57 -5.20
C ILE A 171 -7.89 -28.24 -4.06
N PHE A 172 -6.59 -28.49 -4.25
CA PHE A 172 -5.78 -28.99 -3.13
C PHE A 172 -5.70 -27.92 -2.04
N GLY A 173 -6.18 -28.26 -0.86
CA GLY A 173 -6.23 -27.34 0.29
C GLY A 173 -7.61 -26.78 0.62
N GLY A 174 -8.60 -26.91 -0.26
CA GLY A 174 -9.94 -26.44 0.02
C GLY A 174 -10.86 -26.34 -1.19
N GLU A 175 -11.83 -25.45 -1.07
CA GLU A 175 -12.74 -25.08 -2.17
C GLU A 175 -12.61 -23.60 -2.43
N ILE A 176 -12.71 -23.22 -3.70
CA ILE A 176 -12.59 -21.84 -4.16
C ILE A 176 -13.78 -21.47 -5.03
N PHE A 177 -14.29 -20.26 -4.82
CA PHE A 177 -15.31 -19.65 -5.66
C PHE A 177 -14.84 -18.25 -6.05
N VAL A 178 -14.86 -17.94 -7.33
CA VAL A 178 -14.45 -16.64 -7.87
C VAL A 178 -15.65 -15.94 -8.50
N HIS A 179 -16.01 -14.80 -7.91
CA HIS A 179 -17.09 -13.93 -8.38
C HIS A 179 -16.53 -12.70 -9.08
N TYR A 180 -17.07 -12.36 -10.24
CA TYR A 180 -16.71 -11.13 -10.96
C TYR A 180 -17.64 -9.99 -10.59
N GLU A 181 -17.10 -8.95 -10.01
CA GLU A 181 -17.88 -7.75 -9.67
C GLU A 181 -18.20 -6.85 -10.90
N SER A 182 -17.39 -6.92 -11.95
CA SER A 182 -17.68 -6.22 -13.21
C SER A 182 -16.86 -6.74 -14.40
N PRO A 183 -17.49 -7.21 -15.48
CA PRO A 183 -16.78 -7.71 -16.68
C PRO A 183 -16.11 -6.60 -17.51
N LYS A 184 -16.29 -5.31 -17.17
CA LYS A 184 -15.84 -4.19 -18.01
C LYS A 184 -14.40 -3.72 -17.78
N THR A 185 -13.71 -4.20 -16.74
CA THR A 185 -12.40 -3.61 -16.36
C THR A 185 -11.20 -4.55 -16.53
N ILE A 186 -11.43 -5.80 -16.90
CA ILE A 186 -10.32 -6.73 -17.12
C ILE A 186 -9.82 -6.54 -18.56
N ARG A 187 -8.84 -5.63 -18.75
CA ARG A 187 -7.94 -5.72 -19.90
C ARG A 187 -7.06 -6.94 -19.67
N VAL A 188 -7.47 -8.06 -20.22
CA VAL A 188 -6.59 -9.21 -20.38
C VAL A 188 -5.46 -8.76 -21.28
N GLU A 189 -4.26 -8.60 -20.75
CA GLU A 189 -3.05 -8.60 -21.56
C GLU A 189 -2.99 -10.00 -22.18
N GLN A 190 -3.43 -10.08 -23.44
CA GLN A 190 -3.24 -11.27 -24.24
C GLN A 190 -1.73 -11.39 -24.46
N GLU A 191 -1.13 -12.34 -23.79
CA GLU A 191 0.15 -12.88 -24.23
C GLU A 191 -0.06 -13.49 -25.63
N ASN A 192 0.58 -12.87 -26.63
CA ASN A 192 0.83 -13.47 -27.93
C ASN A 192 1.95 -14.48 -27.83
#